data_2838bd6b07b361e83f5b1f8e440297e6
#
_entry.id   2838bd6b07b361e83f5b1f8e440297e6
#
_cell.length_a   1.000
_cell.length_b   1.000
_cell.length_c   1.000
_cell.angle_alpha   90.00
_cell.angle_beta   90.00
_cell.angle_gamma   90.00
#
_symmetry.space_group_name_H-M   'P 1'
#
loop_
_entity.id
_entity.type
_entity.pdbx_description
1 polymer ?
#
loop_
_entity_poly.entity_id
_entity_poly.type
_entity_poly.pdbx_seq_one_letter_code
_entity_poly.pdbx_strand_id
1 'polypeptide(L)'
;MILELDCGNSFIKWRVLNAGASGVVSEGVVDSNQALIESLRIIKSLSLRNCRLVSVRTDEETGALIELIEREFGIPIVSAKPAREMSGVRNGYEDYERLGLDRWLAMLGGFHLAAGNACLVLDFGTAVTADFVAADGEHLGGFICPGMPLMRNQLRTHTRKIRYGDEAAERALSSHVPGRSTVEAVERGCSLMLRGFVLTQLELARAYWGENFMVFVTGGDAELVDGVVPEAKVVPDLVFVGLAMACPLS
;
A
#
# COMPACT_ATOMS: atom_id res chain seq x y z
N MET A 1 10.36 22.06 1.85
CA MET A 1 9.56 20.86 2.15
C MET A 1 9.60 19.91 0.96
N ILE A 2 9.34 18.62 1.17
CA ILE A 2 9.28 17.58 0.13
C ILE A 2 7.84 17.07 0.09
N LEU A 3 7.25 17.00 -1.10
CA LEU A 3 5.98 16.33 -1.34
C LEU A 3 6.27 14.87 -1.73
N GLU A 4 5.57 13.91 -1.12
CA GLU A 4 5.59 12.51 -1.53
C GLU A 4 4.19 12.07 -1.91
N LEU A 5 4.08 11.38 -3.05
CA LEU A 5 2.82 10.93 -3.64
C LEU A 5 2.87 9.44 -3.93
N ASP A 6 1.86 8.73 -3.49
CA ASP A 6 1.55 7.35 -3.83
C ASP A 6 0.21 7.31 -4.57
N CYS A 7 0.27 7.18 -5.88
CA CYS A 7 -0.88 7.24 -6.77
C CYS A 7 -1.37 5.82 -7.12
N GLY A 8 -2.22 5.29 -6.27
CA GLY A 8 -2.95 4.05 -6.50
C GLY A 8 -4.09 4.22 -7.53
N ASN A 9 -4.72 3.10 -7.91
CA ASN A 9 -5.85 3.09 -8.85
C ASN A 9 -7.07 3.86 -8.34
N SER A 10 -7.34 3.83 -7.03
CA SER A 10 -8.55 4.43 -6.43
C SER A 10 -8.27 5.76 -5.74
N PHE A 11 -7.10 5.91 -5.13
CA PHE A 11 -6.77 7.06 -4.30
C PHE A 11 -5.33 7.52 -4.54
N ILE A 12 -5.06 8.77 -4.16
CA ILE A 12 -3.72 9.34 -4.03
C ILE A 12 -3.47 9.52 -2.53
N LYS A 13 -2.51 8.78 -2.00
CA LYS A 13 -1.95 9.08 -0.68
C LYS A 13 -0.85 10.11 -0.85
N TRP A 14 -0.80 11.08 0.03
CA TRP A 14 0.20 12.14 -0.03
C TRP A 14 0.69 12.53 1.36
N ARG A 15 1.94 12.97 1.42
CA ARG A 15 2.48 13.62 2.61
C ARG A 15 3.47 14.71 2.26
N VAL A 16 3.58 15.67 3.15
CA VAL A 16 4.57 16.76 3.08
C VAL A 16 5.53 16.61 4.24
N LEU A 17 6.82 16.57 3.93
CA LEU A 17 7.90 16.44 4.89
C LEU A 17 8.70 17.73 4.99
N ASN A 18 9.27 18.01 6.18
CA ASN A 18 10.29 19.03 6.31
C ASN A 18 11.64 18.53 5.71
N ALA A 19 12.27 19.35 4.88
CA ALA A 19 13.63 19.08 4.41
C ALA A 19 14.59 19.15 5.59
N GLY A 20 15.26 18.05 5.94
CA GLY A 20 16.26 17.98 7.02
C GLY A 20 15.73 17.64 8.41
N ALA A 21 14.43 17.49 8.61
CA ALA A 21 13.85 16.95 9.83
C ALA A 21 12.90 15.81 9.46
N SER A 22 12.97 14.70 10.20
CA SER A 22 12.14 13.50 9.96
C SER A 22 10.65 13.67 10.34
N GLY A 23 10.11 14.87 10.20
CA GLY A 23 8.73 15.19 10.62
C GLY A 23 7.78 15.36 9.43
N VAL A 24 6.65 14.64 9.49
CA VAL A 24 5.50 14.88 8.62
C VAL A 24 4.84 16.20 9.03
N VAL A 25 4.70 17.12 8.06
CA VAL A 25 4.03 18.41 8.26
C VAL A 25 2.52 18.26 8.08
N SER A 26 2.13 17.51 7.06
CA SER A 26 0.74 17.20 6.74
C SER A 26 0.69 15.97 5.85
N GLU A 27 -0.40 15.23 5.93
CA GLU A 27 -0.65 14.04 5.12
C GLU A 27 -2.13 13.87 4.86
N GLY A 28 -2.48 13.04 3.88
CA GLY A 28 -3.87 12.76 3.58
C GLY A 28 -4.05 11.76 2.44
N VAL A 29 -5.31 11.45 2.19
CA VAL A 29 -5.76 10.59 1.09
C VAL A 29 -6.84 11.33 0.33
N VAL A 30 -6.74 11.37 -0.99
CA VAL A 30 -7.70 12.02 -1.88
C VAL A 30 -8.02 11.12 -3.07
N ASP A 31 -9.15 11.36 -3.72
CA ASP A 31 -9.64 10.57 -4.86
C ASP A 31 -9.34 11.21 -6.23
N SER A 32 -8.85 12.45 -6.24
CA SER A 32 -8.63 13.20 -7.48
C SER A 32 -7.43 14.13 -7.40
N ASN A 33 -6.88 14.47 -8.57
CA ASN A 33 -5.79 15.42 -8.70
C ASN A 33 -6.20 16.82 -8.20
N GLN A 34 -7.47 17.20 -8.43
CA GLN A 34 -8.00 18.48 -7.97
C GLN A 34 -8.06 18.55 -6.44
N ALA A 35 -8.58 17.50 -5.79
CA ALA A 35 -8.64 17.44 -4.34
C ALA A 35 -7.23 17.44 -3.69
N LEU A 36 -6.22 16.86 -4.37
CA LEU A 36 -4.82 16.94 -3.95
C LEU A 36 -4.36 18.41 -3.91
N ILE A 37 -4.54 19.15 -5.00
CA ILE A 37 -4.12 20.56 -5.07
C ILE A 37 -4.81 21.41 -4.01
N GLU A 38 -6.12 21.22 -3.83
CA GLU A 38 -6.89 21.91 -2.80
C GLU A 38 -6.37 21.61 -1.39
N SER A 39 -6.07 20.34 -1.10
CA SER A 39 -5.48 19.91 0.17
C SER A 39 -4.10 20.54 0.41
N LEU A 40 -3.26 20.64 -0.62
CA LEU A 40 -1.94 21.25 -0.50
C LEU A 40 -2.02 22.77 -0.30
N ARG A 41 -2.95 23.46 -0.98
CA ARG A 41 -3.10 24.91 -0.90
C ARG A 41 -3.52 25.44 0.49
N ILE A 42 -4.20 24.62 1.29
CA ILE A 42 -4.62 25.02 2.65
C ILE A 42 -3.49 24.88 3.69
N ILE A 43 -2.37 24.25 3.34
CA ILE A 43 -1.24 24.09 4.26
C ILE A 43 -0.54 25.46 4.45
N LYS A 44 -0.55 25.96 5.67
CA LYS A 44 0.08 27.24 6.00
C LYS A 44 1.59 27.18 5.77
N SER A 45 2.12 28.22 5.11
CA SER A 45 3.56 28.36 4.85
C SER A 45 4.15 27.20 4.03
N LEU A 46 3.37 26.57 3.17
CA LEU A 46 3.85 25.52 2.28
C LEU A 46 4.94 26.09 1.35
N SER A 47 6.12 25.48 1.40
CA SER A 47 7.27 25.82 0.55
C SER A 47 7.91 24.52 0.06
N LEU A 48 7.33 23.97 -0.99
CA LEU A 48 7.81 22.75 -1.63
C LEU A 48 9.10 23.04 -2.41
N ARG A 49 10.05 22.10 -2.41
CA ARG A 49 11.28 22.15 -3.19
C ARG A 49 11.42 20.99 -4.16
N ASN A 50 10.87 19.83 -3.80
CA ASN A 50 10.93 18.61 -4.59
C ASN A 50 9.66 17.81 -4.38
N CYS A 51 9.35 16.95 -5.35
CA CYS A 51 8.33 15.92 -5.23
C CYS A 51 8.93 14.54 -5.55
N ARG A 52 8.56 13.52 -4.77
CA ARG A 52 8.75 12.10 -5.09
C ARG A 52 7.41 11.51 -5.45
N LEU A 53 7.38 10.71 -6.50
CA LEU A 53 6.15 10.14 -7.03
C LEU A 53 6.30 8.64 -7.28
N VAL A 54 5.36 7.86 -6.82
CA VAL A 54 5.06 6.54 -7.34
C VAL A 54 3.64 6.53 -7.91
N SER A 55 3.46 5.88 -9.06
CA SER A 55 2.15 5.74 -9.71
C SER A 55 2.01 4.35 -10.32
N VAL A 56 0.86 3.73 -10.09
CA VAL A 56 0.40 2.51 -10.77
C VAL A 56 -0.76 2.80 -11.74
N ARG A 57 -0.98 4.08 -12.05
CA ARG A 57 -1.94 4.58 -13.04
C ARG A 57 -1.36 4.50 -14.44
N THR A 58 -2.16 4.83 -15.44
CA THR A 58 -1.69 4.96 -16.82
C THR A 58 -0.66 6.08 -16.96
N ASP A 59 0.18 6.01 -18.00
CA ASP A 59 1.17 7.06 -18.29
C ASP A 59 0.50 8.42 -18.54
N GLU A 60 -0.69 8.42 -19.16
CA GLU A 60 -1.47 9.63 -19.42
C GLU A 60 -1.94 10.29 -18.11
N GLU A 61 -2.52 9.51 -17.19
CA GLU A 61 -2.99 10.00 -15.90
C GLU A 61 -1.82 10.49 -15.02
N THR A 62 -0.71 9.75 -15.05
CA THR A 62 0.51 10.11 -14.32
C THR A 62 1.12 11.39 -14.89
N GLY A 63 1.22 11.51 -16.22
CA GLY A 63 1.70 12.70 -16.92
C GLY A 63 0.86 13.94 -16.58
N ALA A 64 -0.46 13.82 -16.63
CA ALA A 64 -1.37 14.91 -16.27
C ALA A 64 -1.20 15.39 -14.82
N LEU A 65 -0.92 14.48 -13.88
CA LEU A 65 -0.63 14.85 -12.49
C LEU A 65 0.72 15.57 -12.38
N ILE A 66 1.75 15.09 -13.07
CA ILE A 66 3.08 15.71 -13.08
C ILE A 66 2.97 17.15 -13.61
N GLU A 67 2.35 17.36 -14.79
CA GLU A 67 2.15 18.68 -15.37
C GLU A 67 1.37 19.61 -14.43
N LEU A 68 0.38 19.08 -13.74
CA LEU A 68 -0.41 19.85 -12.78
C LEU A 68 0.45 20.34 -11.60
N ILE A 69 1.28 19.47 -11.03
CA ILE A 69 2.15 19.81 -9.89
C ILE A 69 3.24 20.80 -10.33
N GLU A 70 3.86 20.60 -11.48
CA GLU A 70 4.86 21.52 -12.04
C GLU A 70 4.27 22.90 -12.28
N ARG A 71 3.07 22.97 -12.84
CA ARG A 71 2.37 24.24 -13.08
C ARG A 71 2.00 24.97 -11.80
N GLU A 72 1.54 24.24 -10.78
CA GLU A 72 1.03 24.83 -9.53
C GLU A 72 2.14 25.24 -8.56
N PHE A 73 3.22 24.45 -8.51
CA PHE A 73 4.26 24.62 -7.48
C PHE A 73 5.65 24.91 -8.05
N GLY A 74 5.90 24.66 -9.34
CA GLY A 74 7.18 24.93 -9.99
C GLY A 74 8.34 24.10 -9.44
N ILE A 75 8.09 22.86 -9.00
CA ILE A 75 9.07 21.99 -8.34
C ILE A 75 9.43 20.80 -9.22
N PRO A 76 10.69 20.32 -9.14
CA PRO A 76 11.10 19.09 -9.82
C PRO A 76 10.44 17.86 -9.20
N ILE A 77 10.09 16.88 -10.06
CA ILE A 77 9.47 15.62 -9.66
C ILE A 77 10.40 14.47 -10.00
N VAL A 78 10.66 13.59 -9.02
CA VAL A 78 11.41 12.35 -9.21
C VAL A 78 10.42 11.19 -9.10
N SER A 79 10.20 10.49 -10.20
CA SER A 79 9.30 9.33 -10.26
C SER A 79 10.06 8.03 -10.04
N ALA A 80 9.51 7.16 -9.20
CA ALA A 80 9.99 5.81 -9.03
C ALA A 80 9.87 5.02 -10.34
N LYS A 81 10.81 4.12 -10.60
CA LYS A 81 10.86 3.26 -11.77
C LYS A 81 11.10 1.81 -11.37
N PRO A 82 10.63 0.84 -12.18
CA PRO A 82 11.00 -0.55 -11.99
C PRO A 82 12.52 -0.73 -12.02
N ALA A 83 13.04 -1.62 -11.20
CA ALA A 83 14.46 -1.93 -11.18
C ALA A 83 14.68 -3.44 -10.97
N ARG A 84 15.77 -3.97 -11.53
CA ARG A 84 16.19 -5.36 -11.27
C ARG A 84 16.75 -5.53 -9.87
N GLU A 85 17.43 -4.51 -9.39
CA GLU A 85 18.01 -4.49 -8.06
C GLU A 85 18.04 -3.04 -7.54
N MET A 86 17.68 -2.87 -6.26
CA MET A 86 17.77 -1.57 -5.59
C MET A 86 17.83 -1.77 -4.07
N SER A 87 18.67 -0.99 -3.41
CA SER A 87 18.80 -0.97 -1.94
C SER A 87 18.96 -2.37 -1.32
N GLY A 88 19.65 -3.27 -2.03
CA GLY A 88 19.92 -4.63 -1.59
C GLY A 88 18.80 -5.63 -1.87
N VAL A 89 17.69 -5.23 -2.47
CA VAL A 89 16.62 -6.14 -2.92
C VAL A 89 16.76 -6.43 -4.40
N ARG A 90 16.77 -7.73 -4.75
CA ARG A 90 16.74 -8.23 -6.14
C ARG A 90 15.30 -8.63 -6.50
N ASN A 91 14.80 -8.06 -7.60
CA ASN A 91 13.44 -8.32 -8.10
C ASN A 91 13.34 -9.76 -8.66
N GLY A 92 12.48 -10.58 -8.07
CA GLY A 92 12.30 -11.99 -8.43
C GLY A 92 11.39 -12.24 -9.64
N TYR A 93 10.82 -11.19 -10.25
CA TYR A 93 10.04 -11.36 -11.48
C TYR A 93 10.95 -11.62 -12.67
N GLU A 94 10.60 -12.58 -13.54
CA GLU A 94 11.29 -12.83 -14.80
C GLU A 94 11.35 -11.54 -15.65
N ASP A 95 10.21 -10.89 -15.80
CA ASP A 95 10.09 -9.54 -16.36
C ASP A 95 9.90 -8.54 -15.22
N TYR A 96 11.00 -7.98 -14.74
CA TYR A 96 11.01 -7.10 -13.58
C TYR A 96 10.17 -5.82 -13.77
N GLU A 97 9.94 -5.39 -15.01
CA GLU A 97 9.15 -4.19 -15.34
C GLU A 97 7.66 -4.39 -15.09
N ARG A 98 7.22 -5.65 -15.01
CA ARG A 98 5.81 -6.00 -14.74
C ARG A 98 5.45 -6.09 -13.26
N LEU A 99 6.42 -6.01 -12.36
CA LEU A 99 6.12 -5.92 -10.94
C LEU A 99 5.50 -4.56 -10.63
N GLY A 100 4.35 -4.54 -9.93
CA GLY A 100 3.73 -3.30 -9.49
C GLY A 100 4.68 -2.43 -8.68
N LEU A 101 4.78 -1.14 -9.00
CA LEU A 101 5.71 -0.23 -8.33
C LEU A 101 5.39 -0.04 -6.84
N ASP A 102 4.12 -0.05 -6.47
CA ASP A 102 3.66 -0.01 -5.08
C ASP A 102 4.20 -1.21 -4.28
N ARG A 103 4.09 -2.43 -4.83
CA ARG A 103 4.65 -3.64 -4.25
C ARG A 103 6.19 -3.56 -4.14
N TRP A 104 6.84 -3.12 -5.23
CA TRP A 104 8.29 -2.96 -5.24
C TRP A 104 8.76 -2.03 -4.11
N LEU A 105 8.13 -0.88 -3.96
CA LEU A 105 8.48 0.07 -2.91
C LEU A 105 8.14 -0.45 -1.50
N ALA A 106 7.00 -1.11 -1.33
CA ALA A 106 6.66 -1.73 -0.06
C ALA A 106 7.72 -2.78 0.36
N MET A 107 8.22 -3.59 -0.59
CA MET A 107 9.32 -4.54 -0.34
C MET A 107 10.63 -3.84 0.03
N LEU A 108 11.02 -2.78 -0.68
CA LEU A 108 12.21 -2.00 -0.33
C LEU A 108 12.11 -1.45 1.10
N GLY A 109 10.95 -0.89 1.45
CA GLY A 109 10.68 -0.39 2.80
C GLY A 109 10.72 -1.50 3.85
N GLY A 110 10.05 -2.62 3.58
CA GLY A 110 10.00 -3.78 4.48
C GLY A 110 11.38 -4.39 4.72
N PHE A 111 12.17 -4.61 3.66
CA PHE A 111 13.52 -5.15 3.76
C PHE A 111 14.45 -4.21 4.53
N HIS A 112 14.36 -2.91 4.28
CA HIS A 112 15.12 -1.91 5.04
C HIS A 112 14.80 -1.98 6.54
N LEU A 113 13.52 -2.04 6.90
CA LEU A 113 13.07 -2.11 8.29
C LEU A 113 13.32 -3.48 8.93
N ALA A 114 13.48 -4.54 8.12
CA ALA A 114 13.82 -5.88 8.58
C ALA A 114 15.28 -5.98 9.06
N ALA A 115 16.14 -5.03 8.67
CA ALA A 115 17.50 -4.90 9.17
C ALA A 115 18.33 -6.19 9.08
N GLY A 116 18.29 -6.87 7.93
CA GLY A 116 19.06 -8.08 7.66
C GLY A 116 18.30 -9.39 7.96
N ASN A 117 17.03 -9.32 8.33
CA ASN A 117 16.16 -10.50 8.42
C ASN A 117 15.34 -10.67 7.14
N ALA A 118 14.86 -11.89 6.89
CA ALA A 118 13.82 -12.11 5.90
C ALA A 118 12.54 -11.38 6.29
N CYS A 119 11.71 -11.02 5.30
CA CYS A 119 10.43 -10.38 5.61
C CYS A 119 9.31 -10.81 4.68
N LEU A 120 8.12 -10.87 5.25
CA LEU A 120 6.84 -10.96 4.57
C LEU A 120 6.18 -9.59 4.62
N VAL A 121 5.87 -9.03 3.45
CA VAL A 121 5.18 -7.74 3.31
C VAL A 121 3.76 -7.99 2.86
N LEU A 122 2.80 -7.53 3.65
CA LEU A 122 1.37 -7.64 3.40
C LEU A 122 0.80 -6.23 3.19
N ASP A 123 0.21 -5.95 2.03
CA ASP A 123 -0.46 -4.68 1.74
C ASP A 123 -1.97 -4.90 1.54
N PHE A 124 -2.78 -4.23 2.35
CA PHE A 124 -4.25 -4.31 2.36
C PHE A 124 -4.87 -3.08 1.71
N GLY A 125 -4.89 -3.07 0.39
CA GLY A 125 -5.51 -2.03 -0.42
C GLY A 125 -6.74 -2.52 -1.21
N THR A 126 -6.96 -1.95 -2.39
CA THR A 126 -7.97 -2.41 -3.35
C THR A 126 -7.77 -3.88 -3.73
N ALA A 127 -6.52 -4.28 -3.95
CA ALA A 127 -6.06 -5.67 -3.89
C ALA A 127 -5.28 -5.89 -2.60
N VAL A 128 -5.21 -7.13 -2.13
CA VAL A 128 -4.30 -7.53 -1.05
C VAL A 128 -3.12 -8.27 -1.68
N THR A 129 -1.92 -7.85 -1.32
CA THR A 129 -0.69 -8.47 -1.80
C THR A 129 0.12 -9.06 -0.65
N ALA A 130 0.91 -10.08 -0.97
CA ALA A 130 1.86 -10.70 -0.06
C ALA A 130 3.16 -10.92 -0.81
N ASP A 131 4.26 -10.34 -0.38
CA ASP A 131 5.57 -10.44 -1.00
C ASP A 131 6.62 -10.96 -0.02
N PHE A 132 7.46 -11.87 -0.50
CA PHE A 132 8.45 -12.61 0.28
C PHE A 132 9.86 -12.16 -0.10
N VAL A 133 10.59 -11.58 0.84
CA VAL A 133 11.98 -11.14 0.63
C VAL A 133 12.89 -11.87 1.61
N ALA A 134 13.83 -12.64 1.08
CA ALA A 134 14.81 -13.36 1.87
C ALA A 134 15.83 -12.44 2.54
N ALA A 135 16.53 -12.91 3.56
CA ALA A 135 17.50 -12.12 4.32
C ALA A 135 18.67 -11.59 3.48
N ASP A 136 18.98 -12.23 2.36
CA ASP A 136 20.00 -11.79 1.39
C ASP A 136 19.45 -10.81 0.33
N GLY A 137 18.18 -10.40 0.48
CA GLY A 137 17.48 -9.47 -0.41
C GLY A 137 16.84 -10.10 -1.64
N GLU A 138 16.83 -11.41 -1.79
CA GLU A 138 16.13 -12.04 -2.91
C GLU A 138 14.62 -11.98 -2.71
N HIS A 139 13.90 -11.38 -3.66
CA HIS A 139 12.45 -11.45 -3.73
C HIS A 139 12.02 -12.81 -4.30
N LEU A 140 11.47 -13.67 -3.45
CA LEU A 140 11.05 -15.03 -3.83
C LEU A 140 9.76 -15.05 -4.65
N GLY A 141 9.10 -13.91 -4.82
CA GLY A 141 7.79 -13.78 -5.44
C GLY A 141 6.71 -13.41 -4.43
N GLY A 142 5.47 -13.38 -4.90
CA GLY A 142 4.35 -12.97 -4.07
C GLY A 142 3.00 -13.40 -4.63
N PHE A 143 1.94 -13.00 -3.92
CA PHE A 143 0.56 -13.33 -4.24
C PHE A 143 -0.29 -12.08 -4.27
N ILE A 144 -1.32 -12.09 -5.10
CA ILE A 144 -2.32 -11.00 -5.20
C ILE A 144 -3.69 -11.62 -5.09
N CYS A 145 -4.54 -11.06 -4.23
CA CYS A 145 -5.95 -11.41 -4.18
C CYS A 145 -6.83 -10.15 -4.07
N PRO A 146 -8.13 -10.25 -4.30
CA PRO A 146 -9.03 -9.10 -4.13
C PRO A 146 -9.08 -8.63 -2.69
N GLY A 147 -9.01 -7.30 -2.45
CA GLY A 147 -9.28 -6.70 -1.15
C GLY A 147 -10.76 -6.60 -0.82
N MET A 148 -11.08 -6.19 0.41
CA MET A 148 -12.48 -6.07 0.88
C MET A 148 -13.37 -5.23 -0.05
N PRO A 149 -12.96 -4.02 -0.48
CA PRO A 149 -13.78 -3.19 -1.35
C PRO A 149 -14.09 -3.88 -2.68
N LEU A 150 -13.10 -4.56 -3.25
CA LEU A 150 -13.26 -5.24 -4.53
C LEU A 150 -14.16 -6.47 -4.42
N MET A 151 -13.98 -7.30 -3.39
CA MET A 151 -14.86 -8.46 -3.13
C MET A 151 -16.30 -8.04 -2.89
N ARG A 152 -16.52 -7.04 -2.04
CA ARG A 152 -17.83 -6.45 -1.74
C ARG A 152 -18.51 -5.94 -3.01
N ASN A 153 -17.78 -5.17 -3.81
CA ASN A 153 -18.32 -4.61 -5.05
C ASN A 153 -18.69 -5.70 -6.07
N GLN A 154 -17.89 -6.73 -6.22
CA GLN A 154 -18.20 -7.86 -7.11
C GLN A 154 -19.47 -8.59 -6.68
N LEU A 155 -19.63 -8.85 -5.39
CA LEU A 155 -20.86 -9.48 -4.87
C LEU A 155 -22.09 -8.57 -5.07
N ARG A 156 -21.96 -7.27 -4.84
CA ARG A 156 -23.05 -6.30 -5.09
C ARG A 156 -23.41 -6.21 -6.57
N THR A 157 -22.44 -6.25 -7.46
CA THR A 157 -22.65 -6.08 -8.91
C THR A 157 -23.25 -7.33 -9.55
N HIS A 158 -22.72 -8.50 -9.19
CA HIS A 158 -23.06 -9.76 -9.86
C HIS A 158 -24.18 -10.57 -9.16
N THR A 159 -24.76 -10.06 -8.08
CA THR A 159 -25.93 -10.68 -7.45
C THR A 159 -27.13 -9.72 -7.43
N ARG A 160 -28.35 -10.27 -7.42
CA ARG A 160 -29.57 -9.46 -7.43
C ARG A 160 -30.01 -8.98 -6.05
N LYS A 161 -29.68 -9.73 -4.99
CA LYS A 161 -30.20 -9.53 -3.63
C LYS A 161 -29.21 -8.94 -2.65
N ILE A 162 -27.91 -8.89 -3.00
CA ILE A 162 -26.89 -8.31 -2.13
C ILE A 162 -26.87 -6.79 -2.38
N ARG A 163 -27.60 -6.05 -1.55
CA ARG A 163 -27.67 -4.56 -1.58
C ARG A 163 -27.72 -4.04 -0.16
N TYR A 164 -26.74 -3.25 0.24
CA TYR A 164 -26.64 -2.59 1.54
C TYR A 164 -25.63 -1.43 1.48
N GLY A 165 -25.74 -0.47 2.38
CA GLY A 165 -24.85 0.69 2.48
C GLY A 165 -23.61 0.40 3.34
N ASP A 166 -22.64 1.31 3.28
CA ASP A 166 -21.34 1.13 3.91
C ASP A 166 -21.42 1.12 5.44
N GLU A 167 -22.27 1.94 6.07
CA GLU A 167 -22.50 1.89 7.52
C GLU A 167 -22.96 0.50 8.01
N ALA A 168 -23.76 -0.21 7.20
CA ALA A 168 -24.20 -1.56 7.56
C ALA A 168 -23.03 -2.56 7.41
N ALA A 169 -22.16 -2.35 6.42
CA ALA A 169 -20.95 -3.13 6.22
C ALA A 169 -20.00 -3.01 7.42
N GLU A 170 -19.70 -1.79 7.85
CA GLU A 170 -18.82 -1.52 9.00
C GLU A 170 -19.35 -2.16 10.30
N ARG A 171 -20.65 -1.98 10.58
CA ARG A 171 -21.28 -2.63 11.75
C ARG A 171 -21.20 -4.16 11.70
N ALA A 172 -21.26 -4.75 10.51
CA ALA A 172 -21.20 -6.21 10.35
C ALA A 172 -19.84 -6.80 10.75
N LEU A 173 -18.76 -6.05 10.55
CA LEU A 173 -17.38 -6.46 10.85
C LEU A 173 -17.04 -6.44 12.35
N SER A 174 -17.87 -5.86 13.21
CA SER A 174 -17.63 -5.81 14.65
C SER A 174 -17.62 -7.18 15.36
N SER A 175 -17.94 -8.26 14.64
CA SER A 175 -18.00 -9.63 15.18
C SER A 175 -17.63 -10.66 14.10
N HIS A 176 -17.06 -11.79 14.52
CA HIS A 176 -16.69 -12.91 13.65
C HIS A 176 -17.62 -14.14 13.79
N VAL A 177 -18.72 -14.02 14.50
CA VAL A 177 -19.71 -15.11 14.59
C VAL A 177 -20.44 -15.26 13.24
N PRO A 178 -21.03 -16.44 12.93
CA PRO A 178 -21.81 -16.62 11.72
C PRO A 178 -22.89 -15.55 11.57
N GLY A 179 -22.96 -14.94 10.36
CA GLY A 179 -23.92 -13.87 10.08
C GLY A 179 -25.36 -14.38 10.04
N ARG A 180 -26.30 -13.58 10.59
CA ARG A 180 -27.74 -13.85 10.56
C ARG A 180 -28.49 -12.95 9.58
N SER A 181 -27.76 -12.13 8.83
CA SER A 181 -28.26 -11.31 7.74
C SER A 181 -27.33 -11.41 6.52
N THR A 182 -27.82 -11.02 5.34
CA THR A 182 -26.99 -11.01 4.12
C THR A 182 -25.75 -10.14 4.28
N VAL A 183 -25.88 -8.98 4.91
CA VAL A 183 -24.77 -8.06 5.17
C VAL A 183 -23.70 -8.73 6.03
N GLU A 184 -24.09 -9.28 7.16
CA GLU A 184 -23.16 -9.98 8.06
C GLU A 184 -22.50 -11.19 7.42
N ALA A 185 -23.26 -11.97 6.65
CA ALA A 185 -22.73 -13.14 5.97
C ALA A 185 -21.68 -12.77 4.91
N VAL A 186 -21.92 -11.70 4.14
CA VAL A 186 -20.98 -11.22 3.12
C VAL A 186 -19.73 -10.61 3.76
N GLU A 187 -19.92 -9.64 4.63
CA GLU A 187 -18.78 -8.89 5.21
C GLU A 187 -17.86 -9.80 6.03
N ARG A 188 -18.44 -10.61 6.91
CA ARG A 188 -17.67 -11.57 7.72
C ARG A 188 -17.04 -12.66 6.85
N GLY A 189 -17.76 -13.14 5.81
CA GLY A 189 -17.21 -14.12 4.88
C GLY A 189 -16.00 -13.60 4.11
N CYS A 190 -16.05 -12.37 3.58
CA CYS A 190 -14.91 -11.73 2.93
C CYS A 190 -13.76 -11.48 3.91
N SER A 191 -14.04 -11.02 5.13
CA SER A 191 -13.01 -10.86 6.17
C SER A 191 -12.32 -12.18 6.51
N LEU A 192 -13.08 -13.27 6.65
CA LEU A 192 -12.52 -14.61 6.89
C LEU A 192 -11.66 -15.12 5.73
N MET A 193 -12.00 -14.79 4.48
CA MET A 193 -11.15 -15.11 3.32
C MET A 193 -9.79 -14.43 3.43
N LEU A 194 -9.74 -13.14 3.76
CA LEU A 194 -8.48 -12.41 3.94
C LEU A 194 -7.67 -12.92 5.12
N ARG A 195 -8.32 -13.21 6.25
CA ARG A 195 -7.67 -13.83 7.42
C ARG A 195 -7.06 -15.19 7.07
N GLY A 196 -7.79 -16.04 6.33
CA GLY A 196 -7.29 -17.31 5.83
C GLY A 196 -6.11 -17.15 4.87
N PHE A 197 -6.19 -16.17 3.96
CA PHE A 197 -5.07 -15.82 3.09
C PHE A 197 -3.82 -15.48 3.90
N VAL A 198 -3.91 -14.60 4.88
CA VAL A 198 -2.79 -14.22 5.75
C VAL A 198 -2.20 -15.41 6.50
N LEU A 199 -3.04 -16.24 7.12
CA LEU A 199 -2.58 -17.44 7.83
C LEU A 199 -1.78 -18.37 6.90
N THR A 200 -2.24 -18.57 5.66
CA THR A 200 -1.52 -19.35 4.65
C THR A 200 -0.17 -18.72 4.28
N GLN A 201 -0.11 -17.37 4.15
CA GLN A 201 1.16 -16.69 3.88
C GLN A 201 2.15 -16.86 5.05
N LEU A 202 1.67 -16.82 6.29
CA LEU A 202 2.52 -17.09 7.47
C LEU A 202 3.05 -18.54 7.50
N GLU A 203 2.21 -19.51 7.16
CA GLU A 203 2.62 -20.91 7.04
C GLU A 203 3.70 -21.08 5.98
N LEU A 204 3.55 -20.43 4.82
CA LEU A 204 4.56 -20.43 3.77
C LEU A 204 5.86 -19.75 4.23
N ALA A 205 5.78 -18.60 4.88
CA ALA A 205 6.96 -17.91 5.40
C ALA A 205 7.72 -18.78 6.42
N ARG A 206 6.99 -19.47 7.31
CA ARG A 206 7.58 -20.43 8.26
C ARG A 206 8.23 -21.62 7.54
N ALA A 207 7.66 -22.08 6.45
CA ALA A 207 8.25 -23.15 5.66
C ALA A 207 9.58 -22.74 5.01
N TYR A 208 9.73 -21.47 4.62
CA TYR A 208 10.97 -20.94 4.05
C TYR A 208 12.03 -20.63 5.11
N TRP A 209 11.62 -20.02 6.25
CA TRP A 209 12.54 -19.34 7.15
C TRP A 209 12.43 -19.77 8.63
N GLY A 210 11.57 -20.73 8.97
CA GLY A 210 11.25 -21.06 10.36
C GLY A 210 10.59 -19.87 11.05
N GLU A 211 11.09 -19.49 12.22
CA GLU A 211 10.61 -18.30 12.96
C GLU A 211 11.49 -17.05 12.70
N ASN A 212 12.48 -17.13 11.79
CA ASN A 212 13.45 -16.07 11.55
C ASN A 212 13.02 -15.12 10.43
N PHE A 213 11.88 -14.49 10.56
CA PHE A 213 11.41 -13.47 9.62
C PHE A 213 10.58 -12.41 10.34
N MET A 214 10.41 -11.28 9.69
CA MET A 214 9.56 -10.19 10.16
C MET A 214 8.34 -10.07 9.25
N VAL A 215 7.20 -9.69 9.83
CA VAL A 215 5.99 -9.40 9.08
C VAL A 215 5.70 -7.91 9.14
N PHE A 216 5.55 -7.30 7.98
CA PHE A 216 5.11 -5.92 7.84
C PHE A 216 3.72 -5.87 7.22
N VAL A 217 2.85 -5.09 7.81
CA VAL A 217 1.48 -4.88 7.34
C VAL A 217 1.31 -3.40 7.00
N THR A 218 0.76 -3.13 5.83
CA THR A 218 0.42 -1.79 5.35
C THR A 218 -0.93 -1.80 4.64
N GLY A 219 -1.36 -0.64 4.16
CA GLY A 219 -2.64 -0.50 3.46
C GLY A 219 -3.77 -0.02 4.36
N GLY A 220 -4.84 0.47 3.72
CA GLY A 220 -5.98 1.10 4.43
C GLY A 220 -6.83 0.13 5.24
N ASP A 221 -6.85 -1.15 4.84
CA ASP A 221 -7.66 -2.21 5.48
C ASP A 221 -6.82 -3.12 6.40
N ALA A 222 -5.63 -2.68 6.83
CA ALA A 222 -4.73 -3.45 7.70
C ALA A 222 -5.40 -3.95 9.00
N GLU A 223 -6.36 -3.20 9.55
CA GLU A 223 -7.11 -3.55 10.75
C GLU A 223 -7.92 -4.85 10.62
N LEU A 224 -8.27 -5.27 9.40
CA LEU A 224 -9.03 -6.50 9.16
C LEU A 224 -8.31 -7.77 9.64
N VAL A 225 -7.00 -7.69 9.79
CA VAL A 225 -6.16 -8.81 10.24
C VAL A 225 -5.59 -8.62 11.63
N ASP A 226 -6.09 -7.66 12.37
CA ASP A 226 -5.75 -7.49 13.79
C ASP A 226 -5.97 -8.80 14.56
N GLY A 227 -4.98 -9.18 15.36
CA GLY A 227 -4.95 -10.42 16.12
C GLY A 227 -4.71 -11.69 15.29
N VAL A 228 -4.60 -11.61 13.95
CA VAL A 228 -4.16 -12.76 13.12
C VAL A 228 -2.65 -12.92 13.18
N VAL A 229 -1.93 -11.80 13.19
CA VAL A 229 -0.47 -11.74 13.25
C VAL A 229 -0.05 -10.83 14.40
N PRO A 230 -0.05 -11.30 15.65
CA PRO A 230 0.24 -10.45 16.81
C PRO A 230 1.62 -9.79 16.77
N GLU A 231 2.56 -10.39 16.05
CA GLU A 231 3.96 -9.93 15.94
C GLU A 231 4.19 -9.04 14.70
N ALA A 232 3.16 -8.78 13.89
CA ALA A 232 3.30 -7.93 12.71
C ALA A 232 3.55 -6.48 13.10
N LYS A 233 4.46 -5.86 12.36
CA LYS A 233 4.67 -4.42 12.43
C LYS A 233 3.75 -3.73 11.44
N VAL A 234 2.77 -3.01 11.95
CA VAL A 234 1.91 -2.16 11.11
C VAL A 234 2.67 -0.89 10.77
N VAL A 235 2.91 -0.67 9.48
CA VAL A 235 3.64 0.48 8.94
C VAL A 235 2.81 1.12 7.83
N PRO A 236 1.91 2.06 8.14
CA PRO A 236 1.02 2.69 7.16
C PRO A 236 1.76 3.35 5.99
N ASP A 237 2.98 3.82 6.25
CA ASP A 237 3.81 4.57 5.32
C ASP A 237 4.86 3.71 4.60
N LEU A 238 4.71 2.40 4.57
CA LEU A 238 5.74 1.48 4.07
C LEU A 238 6.15 1.78 2.62
N VAL A 239 5.18 2.11 1.76
CA VAL A 239 5.45 2.53 0.37
C VAL A 239 6.29 3.80 0.33
N PHE A 240 6.02 4.78 1.20
CA PHE A 240 6.80 6.01 1.27
C PHE A 240 8.22 5.79 1.80
N VAL A 241 8.42 4.83 2.70
CA VAL A 241 9.77 4.42 3.13
C VAL A 241 10.56 3.95 1.92
N GLY A 242 10.02 3.04 1.12
CA GLY A 242 10.63 2.56 -0.11
C GLY A 242 10.80 3.66 -1.17
N LEU A 243 9.82 4.56 -1.30
CA LEU A 243 9.89 5.69 -2.24
C LEU A 243 11.05 6.63 -1.92
N ALA A 244 11.30 6.89 -0.65
CA ALA A 244 12.44 7.71 -0.23
C ALA A 244 13.79 7.06 -0.60
N MET A 245 13.87 5.73 -0.59
CA MET A 245 15.04 4.96 -0.99
C MET A 245 15.21 4.92 -2.52
N ALA A 246 14.11 4.74 -3.25
CA ALA A 246 14.11 4.65 -4.70
C ALA A 246 14.33 6.01 -5.39
N CYS A 247 13.95 7.11 -4.74
CA CYS A 247 14.04 8.47 -5.26
C CYS A 247 14.85 9.37 -4.30
N PRO A 248 16.17 9.14 -4.13
CA PRO A 248 16.99 10.02 -3.31
C PRO A 248 16.97 11.44 -3.87
N LEU A 249 16.86 12.42 -2.98
CA LEU A 249 16.94 13.85 -3.32
C LEU A 249 18.30 14.39 -2.92
N SER A 250 18.93 15.11 -3.84
CA SER A 250 20.18 15.83 -3.60
C SER A 250 19.99 17.14 -2.83
#